data_7c39f347bac7467ce889ebd5d9ecbcea
#
_entry.id   7c39f347bac7467ce889ebd5d9ecbcea
#
_cell.length_a   1.000
_cell.length_b   1.000
_cell.length_c   1.000
_cell.angle_alpha   90.00
_cell.angle_beta   90.00
_cell.angle_gamma   90.00
#
_symmetry.space_group_name_H-M   'P 1'
#
loop_
_entity.id
_entity.type
_entity.pdbx_description
1 polymer ?
#
loop_
_entity_poly.entity_id
_entity_poly.type
_entity_poly.pdbx_seq_one_letter_code
_entity_poly.pdbx_strand_id
1 'polypeptide(L)'
;MAASCCLLAGARAAGFPSLPSAAALLRRRHCPVAVSVGPLPQAHRWRRGLRFCCASSSPSSPPPPPSPVPPEELDDYDLLETTGNCDPLCSVDDVSPEYLDANYKPKNDLLKALTIFATALTGAAAINHSWVAANQDIAMVLVFAIGYAGIIFEESLAFNKSGVGLLMAACLWVIRSIGAPSTDVAVQELSHTTSEVSEIVFFLLGAMTIVEIVDAHQGFKLVTNNISTRSPKTLLWVIGIITFFLSAILDNLTSTIVMVSLLRKLVPSPEYRKLLGAVVVIAANAGGAWTPIGDVTTTMLWIHGQLTTFKIMQGLFIPSVVSLAVPLALMSLTSEANGSSQKSSSSLSSEQMAPRGQLVLAVGVGALVFVPVFKALTGLPPFMGMLLGLGILWILTDAIHYGDSERQRLKVPQALSRIDSQGILFFLGILLSVGSLESAGILKQLANYLDANIPNADLIASAIGVASAIIDNVPLVAATMGMYDLTSYPQDSDFWQLIAFCAGTGGSMLIIGSAAGVAFMGMEKVDFFWYFRKVSGFALAGYAAGQIKTFLTFRTCAIDKIITLSSKALHVGFRLAMSDGELLA
;
A
#
# COMPACT_ATOMS: atom_id res chain seq x y z
N MET A 1 -5.75 52.14 -7.88
CA MET A 1 -4.68 52.79 -8.61
C MET A 1 -4.06 51.70 -9.48
N ALA A 2 -4.53 51.51 -10.66
CA ALA A 2 -4.38 52.31 -11.88
C ALA A 2 -2.99 52.25 -12.45
N ALA A 3 -2.98 51.75 -13.67
CA ALA A 3 -2.10 52.04 -14.80
C ALA A 3 -0.85 51.16 -14.89
N SER A 4 -0.48 50.64 -16.01
CA SER A 4 -0.63 51.02 -17.42
C SER A 4 -0.17 49.91 -18.30
N CYS A 5 -0.93 49.63 -19.30
CA CYS A 5 -0.82 49.99 -20.73
C CYS A 5 0.24 49.24 -21.54
N CYS A 6 -0.30 48.46 -22.47
CA CYS A 6 -0.20 48.61 -23.94
C CYS A 6 1.16 48.99 -24.57
N LEU A 7 1.51 48.18 -25.54
CA LEU A 7 2.09 48.51 -26.88
C LEU A 7 2.66 47.23 -27.46
N LEU A 8 2.48 46.75 -28.70
CA LEU A 8 2.01 47.19 -29.99
C LEU A 8 2.01 45.93 -30.87
N ALA A 9 0.98 45.54 -31.45
CA ALA A 9 0.62 45.63 -32.85
C ALA A 9 1.70 45.37 -33.91
N GLY A 10 1.44 44.33 -34.70
CA GLY A 10 1.79 44.32 -36.11
C GLY A 10 2.75 43.28 -36.60
N ALA A 11 2.22 42.21 -37.22
CA ALA A 11 2.72 41.71 -38.52
C ALA A 11 1.86 40.53 -39.05
N ARG A 12 1.08 40.86 -40.02
CA ARG A 12 0.81 40.13 -41.30
C ARG A 12 0.56 38.63 -41.32
N ALA A 13 -0.63 38.35 -41.81
CA ALA A 13 -1.12 37.13 -42.40
C ALA A 13 -0.14 36.46 -43.36
N ALA A 14 0.04 35.15 -43.18
CA ALA A 14 0.43 34.25 -44.26
C ALA A 14 -0.49 33.03 -44.16
N GLY A 15 -1.20 32.75 -45.26
CA GLY A 15 -2.28 31.78 -45.33
C GLY A 15 -1.83 30.33 -45.13
N PHE A 16 -2.67 29.59 -44.42
CA PHE A 16 -2.65 28.14 -44.39
C PHE A 16 -3.65 27.61 -45.44
N PRO A 17 -3.27 26.63 -46.27
CA PRO A 17 -4.22 25.98 -47.18
C PRO A 17 -5.09 24.97 -46.39
N SER A 18 -6.37 25.00 -46.72
CA SER A 18 -7.42 24.11 -46.24
C SER A 18 -7.12 22.65 -46.53
N LEU A 19 -7.22 21.79 -45.49
CA LEU A 19 -7.24 20.34 -45.61
C LEU A 19 -8.55 19.86 -46.22
N PRO A 20 -8.54 18.95 -47.21
CA PRO A 20 -9.76 18.39 -47.78
C PRO A 20 -10.36 17.30 -46.92
N SER A 21 -11.68 17.28 -46.90
CA SER A 21 -12.60 16.35 -46.26
C SER A 21 -12.26 14.86 -46.49
N ALA A 22 -12.33 14.06 -45.43
CA ALA A 22 -12.07 12.61 -45.36
C ALA A 22 -13.15 11.71 -46.03
N ALA A 23 -13.75 12.15 -47.14
CA ALA A 23 -14.81 11.40 -47.82
C ALA A 23 -14.43 10.82 -49.22
N ALA A 24 -13.16 10.84 -49.63
CA ALA A 24 -12.80 10.50 -51.02
C ALA A 24 -11.70 9.43 -51.21
N LEU A 25 -11.45 8.55 -50.25
CA LEU A 25 -10.40 7.50 -50.38
C LEU A 25 -10.90 6.06 -50.12
N LEU A 26 -12.14 5.75 -50.49
CA LEU A 26 -12.67 4.38 -50.57
C LEU A 26 -13.08 4.03 -52.01
N ARG A 27 -12.12 4.05 -52.96
CA ARG A 27 -12.28 3.30 -54.22
C ARG A 27 -10.92 2.93 -54.80
N ARG A 28 -10.80 1.60 -55.06
CA ARG A 28 -9.83 0.87 -55.88
C ARG A 28 -8.53 0.41 -55.22
N ARG A 29 -8.52 -0.90 -54.90
CA ARG A 29 -7.75 -1.92 -55.62
C ARG A 29 -8.18 -3.31 -55.22
N HIS A 30 -8.96 -3.98 -56.05
CA HIS A 30 -9.14 -5.42 -56.08
C HIS A 30 -7.87 -6.07 -56.65
N CYS A 31 -7.28 -7.03 -55.93
CA CYS A 31 -6.51 -8.11 -56.51
C CYS A 31 -7.12 -9.42 -55.96
N PRO A 32 -7.53 -10.34 -56.81
CA PRO A 32 -8.05 -11.63 -56.39
C PRO A 32 -6.89 -12.60 -56.18
N VAL A 33 -6.70 -13.08 -54.95
CA VAL A 33 -5.91 -14.29 -54.71
C VAL A 33 -6.93 -15.40 -54.45
N ALA A 34 -7.00 -16.32 -55.42
CA ALA A 34 -7.75 -17.55 -55.32
C ALA A 34 -7.09 -18.47 -54.28
N VAL A 35 -7.78 -18.76 -53.16
CA VAL A 35 -7.40 -19.81 -52.26
C VAL A 35 -8.27 -21.02 -52.57
N SER A 36 -7.62 -22.08 -53.11
CA SER A 36 -8.23 -23.38 -53.35
C SER A 36 -8.53 -24.07 -52.01
N VAL A 37 -9.79 -24.43 -51.80
CA VAL A 37 -10.21 -25.25 -50.67
C VAL A 37 -9.89 -26.70 -51.02
N GLY A 38 -8.92 -27.31 -50.33
CA GLY A 38 -8.68 -28.74 -50.33
C GLY A 38 -9.36 -29.42 -49.13
N PRO A 39 -9.79 -30.70 -49.25
CA PRO A 39 -10.60 -31.35 -48.25
C PRO A 39 -9.84 -31.78 -47.00
N LEU A 40 -10.54 -31.76 -45.86
CA LEU A 40 -10.09 -32.21 -44.55
C LEU A 40 -9.63 -33.66 -44.53
N PRO A 41 -8.48 -33.99 -43.92
CA PRO A 41 -8.15 -35.40 -43.61
C PRO A 41 -8.78 -35.83 -42.29
N GLN A 42 -9.26 -37.07 -42.32
CA GLN A 42 -9.87 -37.80 -41.23
C GLN A 42 -8.91 -38.01 -40.04
N ALA A 43 -9.51 -38.07 -38.85
CA ALA A 43 -8.85 -38.31 -37.57
C ALA A 43 -8.16 -39.70 -37.55
N HIS A 44 -6.84 -39.73 -37.45
CA HIS A 44 -6.07 -40.92 -37.12
C HIS A 44 -5.77 -40.98 -35.63
N ARG A 45 -6.31 -42.02 -35.03
CA ARG A 45 -6.09 -42.51 -33.67
C ARG A 45 -4.65 -42.95 -33.46
N TRP A 46 -3.80 -42.16 -32.77
CA TRP A 46 -2.45 -42.56 -32.42
C TRP A 46 -2.47 -43.43 -31.15
N ARG A 47 -2.22 -44.73 -31.34
CA ARG A 47 -1.74 -45.63 -30.28
C ARG A 47 -0.22 -45.44 -30.16
N ARG A 48 0.24 -44.93 -29.04
CA ARG A 48 1.70 -44.92 -28.70
C ARG A 48 2.08 -46.25 -28.10
N GLY A 49 2.83 -47.02 -28.84
CA GLY A 49 3.60 -48.17 -28.32
C GLY A 49 4.92 -47.68 -27.70
N LEU A 50 5.07 -47.90 -26.43
CA LEU A 50 6.37 -47.78 -25.73
C LEU A 50 7.22 -48.97 -26.09
N ARG A 51 8.40 -48.76 -26.71
CA ARG A 51 9.45 -49.79 -26.86
C ARG A 51 10.31 -49.77 -25.60
N PHE A 52 10.24 -50.83 -24.84
CA PHE A 52 11.23 -51.14 -23.81
C PHE A 52 12.39 -51.91 -24.45
N CYS A 53 13.61 -51.46 -24.20
CA CYS A 53 14.83 -52.26 -24.46
C CYS A 53 14.97 -53.27 -23.34
N CYS A 54 14.86 -54.56 -23.67
CA CYS A 54 15.15 -55.67 -22.76
C CYS A 54 16.66 -55.90 -22.67
N ALA A 55 17.18 -55.83 -21.45
CA ALA A 55 18.43 -56.55 -21.10
C ALA A 55 18.03 -57.75 -20.24
N SER A 56 18.42 -58.91 -20.68
CA SER A 56 18.13 -60.22 -20.11
C SER A 56 18.96 -60.48 -18.86
N SER A 57 18.35 -60.88 -17.74
CA SER A 57 18.97 -61.81 -16.76
C SER A 57 17.84 -62.56 -16.00
N SER A 58 18.10 -63.84 -15.77
CA SER A 58 17.20 -64.92 -15.38
C SER A 58 16.60 -64.83 -13.97
N PRO A 59 15.57 -65.65 -13.63
CA PRO A 59 14.67 -65.44 -12.52
C PRO A 59 15.15 -66.07 -11.21
N SER A 60 15.00 -65.38 -10.10
CA SER A 60 14.96 -65.96 -8.76
C SER A 60 13.61 -65.62 -8.11
N SER A 61 13.09 -66.63 -7.42
CA SER A 61 11.76 -66.75 -6.81
C SER A 61 11.27 -65.58 -5.99
N PRO A 62 9.92 -65.34 -5.92
CA PRO A 62 9.30 -64.25 -5.15
C PRO A 62 9.31 -64.53 -3.64
N PRO A 63 9.50 -63.49 -2.80
CA PRO A 63 9.31 -63.59 -1.35
C PRO A 63 7.81 -63.65 -1.00
N PRO A 64 7.42 -64.22 0.15
CA PRO A 64 6.05 -64.35 0.59
C PRO A 64 5.42 -63.01 0.97
N PRO A 65 4.06 -62.88 0.95
CA PRO A 65 3.39 -61.65 1.26
C PRO A 65 3.46 -61.33 2.75
N PRO A 66 3.61 -60.06 3.12
CA PRO A 66 3.58 -59.64 4.52
C PRO A 66 2.13 -59.73 5.08
N SER A 67 2.05 -60.16 6.34
CA SER A 67 0.84 -60.23 7.14
C SER A 67 0.18 -58.88 7.34
N PRO A 68 -1.15 -58.81 7.51
CA PRO A 68 -1.86 -57.54 7.70
C PRO A 68 -1.54 -56.92 9.07
N VAL A 69 -1.08 -55.68 9.04
CA VAL A 69 -0.93 -54.82 10.19
C VAL A 69 -2.28 -54.17 10.51
N PRO A 70 -2.71 -54.03 11.80
CA PRO A 70 -3.96 -53.35 12.14
C PRO A 70 -3.90 -51.86 11.80
N PRO A 71 -5.03 -51.18 11.56
CA PRO A 71 -5.05 -49.76 11.25
C PRO A 71 -4.69 -48.96 12.49
N GLU A 72 -3.49 -48.42 12.54
CA GLU A 72 -3.16 -47.27 13.39
C GLU A 72 -3.74 -46.01 12.73
N GLU A 73 -4.45 -45.22 13.53
CA GLU A 73 -4.92 -43.89 13.16
C GLU A 73 -3.70 -43.07 12.68
N LEU A 74 -3.64 -42.80 11.39
CA LEU A 74 -2.72 -41.85 10.80
C LEU A 74 -3.26 -40.46 11.14
N ASP A 75 -2.57 -39.78 12.03
CA ASP A 75 -2.76 -38.35 12.28
C ASP A 75 -2.57 -37.60 10.97
N ASP A 76 -3.57 -36.80 10.62
CA ASP A 76 -3.74 -36.03 9.39
C ASP A 76 -2.72 -34.88 9.23
N TYR A 77 -1.65 -34.90 10.01
CA TYR A 77 -0.64 -33.81 10.06
C TYR A 77 0.63 -34.04 9.26
N ASP A 78 0.92 -35.28 8.83
CA ASP A 78 2.20 -35.59 8.17
C ASP A 78 2.20 -35.45 6.63
N LEU A 79 1.05 -35.14 6.01
CA LEU A 79 0.96 -35.03 4.53
C LEU A 79 1.27 -33.61 3.99
N LEU A 80 1.57 -32.64 4.86
CA LEU A 80 1.84 -31.25 4.47
C LEU A 80 3.32 -30.86 4.46
N GLU A 81 4.23 -31.76 4.85
CA GLU A 81 5.66 -31.42 4.97
C GLU A 81 6.55 -31.76 3.76
N THR A 82 6.01 -32.37 2.69
CA THR A 82 6.86 -32.84 1.57
C THR A 82 6.75 -32.06 0.27
N THR A 83 6.00 -30.97 0.20
CA THR A 83 6.05 -30.07 -0.97
C THR A 83 6.60 -28.71 -0.56
N GLY A 84 7.88 -28.54 -0.85
CA GLY A 84 8.60 -27.31 -0.57
C GLY A 84 8.04 -26.10 -1.30
N ASN A 85 8.20 -24.93 -0.68
CA ASN A 85 8.05 -23.60 -1.25
C ASN A 85 6.65 -23.22 -1.77
N CYS A 86 5.65 -23.20 -0.92
CA CYS A 86 4.50 -22.33 -1.17
C CYS A 86 4.80 -20.93 -0.63
N ASP A 87 5.04 -19.99 -1.54
CA ASP A 87 5.00 -18.56 -1.28
C ASP A 87 3.59 -18.22 -0.78
N PRO A 88 3.40 -17.52 0.36
CA PRO A 88 2.07 -17.16 0.88
C PRO A 88 1.28 -16.22 -0.04
N LEU A 89 1.89 -15.74 -1.12
CA LEU A 89 1.25 -15.04 -2.24
C LEU A 89 0.96 -15.94 -3.44
N CYS A 90 1.21 -17.26 -3.35
CA CYS A 90 0.72 -18.17 -4.38
C CYS A 90 -0.81 -18.08 -4.43
N SER A 91 -1.29 -17.32 -5.40
CA SER A 91 -2.63 -17.44 -5.92
C SER A 91 -2.93 -18.92 -6.22
N VAL A 92 -4.16 -19.27 -6.14
CA VAL A 92 -4.85 -20.56 -6.27
C VAL A 92 -4.42 -21.49 -7.45
N ASP A 93 -3.28 -21.24 -8.08
CA ASP A 93 -2.84 -21.89 -9.30
C ASP A 93 -2.23 -23.30 -9.11
N ASP A 94 -1.97 -23.73 -7.86
CA ASP A 94 -1.47 -25.07 -7.55
C ASP A 94 -2.51 -26.07 -7.04
N VAL A 95 -3.79 -25.70 -7.09
CA VAL A 95 -4.87 -26.68 -6.86
C VAL A 95 -4.95 -27.57 -8.09
N SER A 96 -4.70 -28.86 -7.91
CA SER A 96 -4.79 -29.83 -9.02
C SER A 96 -6.13 -29.69 -9.74
N PRO A 97 -6.18 -29.77 -11.08
CA PRO A 97 -7.44 -29.68 -11.82
C PRO A 97 -8.50 -30.67 -11.33
N GLU A 98 -8.09 -31.83 -10.85
CA GLU A 98 -8.98 -32.84 -10.28
C GLU A 98 -9.67 -32.41 -9.00
N TYR A 99 -9.02 -31.60 -8.14
CA TYR A 99 -9.64 -31.09 -6.92
C TYR A 99 -10.66 -29.98 -7.21
N LEU A 100 -10.39 -29.14 -8.20
CA LEU A 100 -11.33 -28.12 -8.68
C LEU A 100 -12.57 -28.76 -9.30
N ASP A 101 -12.41 -29.80 -10.10
CA ASP A 101 -13.53 -30.51 -10.73
C ASP A 101 -14.39 -31.26 -9.70
N ALA A 102 -13.80 -31.83 -8.65
CA ALA A 102 -14.52 -32.60 -7.63
C ALA A 102 -15.45 -31.71 -6.77
N ASN A 103 -15.10 -30.44 -6.54
CA ASN A 103 -15.86 -29.49 -5.72
C ASN A 103 -16.72 -28.51 -6.53
N TYR A 104 -16.62 -28.51 -7.86
CA TYR A 104 -17.35 -27.59 -8.69
C TYR A 104 -18.84 -27.95 -8.76
N LYS A 105 -19.70 -27.09 -8.21
CA LYS A 105 -21.18 -27.23 -8.25
C LYS A 105 -21.77 -26.11 -9.12
N PRO A 106 -21.75 -26.23 -10.45
CA PRO A 106 -22.10 -25.16 -11.37
C PRO A 106 -23.51 -24.59 -11.17
N LYS A 107 -24.46 -25.39 -10.69
CA LYS A 107 -25.83 -24.93 -10.40
C LYS A 107 -25.88 -23.97 -9.20
N ASN A 108 -25.06 -24.20 -8.17
CA ASN A 108 -25.02 -23.36 -6.99
C ASN A 108 -24.31 -22.03 -7.31
N ASP A 109 -23.25 -22.07 -8.12
CA ASP A 109 -22.50 -20.87 -8.48
C ASP A 109 -23.29 -20.01 -9.46
N LEU A 110 -24.01 -20.62 -10.41
CA LEU A 110 -24.97 -19.91 -11.27
C LEU A 110 -26.10 -19.27 -10.46
N LEU A 111 -26.62 -19.98 -9.45
CA LEU A 111 -27.67 -19.45 -8.58
C LEU A 111 -27.15 -18.26 -7.75
N LYS A 112 -25.93 -18.34 -7.19
CA LYS A 112 -25.28 -17.22 -6.48
C LYS A 112 -25.09 -16.03 -7.41
N ALA A 113 -24.55 -16.25 -8.61
CA ALA A 113 -24.35 -15.20 -9.61
C ALA A 113 -25.66 -14.53 -10.01
N LEU A 114 -26.72 -15.33 -10.26
CA LEU A 114 -28.05 -14.83 -10.56
C LEU A 114 -28.66 -14.06 -9.38
N THR A 115 -28.45 -14.52 -8.16
CA THR A 115 -28.94 -13.81 -6.95
C THR A 115 -28.23 -12.47 -6.79
N ILE A 116 -26.91 -12.42 -6.94
CA ILE A 116 -26.13 -11.18 -6.89
C ILE A 116 -26.58 -10.21 -7.98
N PHE A 117 -26.74 -10.71 -9.22
CA PHE A 117 -27.19 -9.90 -10.34
C PHE A 117 -28.62 -9.38 -10.17
N ALA A 118 -29.55 -10.24 -9.71
CA ALA A 118 -30.94 -9.86 -9.42
C ALA A 118 -31.00 -8.82 -8.28
N THR A 119 -30.17 -8.98 -7.23
CA THR A 119 -30.10 -8.02 -6.13
C THR A 119 -29.55 -6.66 -6.60
N ALA A 120 -28.54 -6.67 -7.46
CA ALA A 120 -27.99 -5.45 -8.05
C ALA A 120 -29.03 -4.76 -8.95
N LEU A 121 -29.76 -5.52 -9.76
CA LEU A 121 -30.77 -5.00 -10.68
C LEU A 121 -32.00 -4.46 -9.93
N THR A 122 -32.45 -5.16 -8.88
CA THR A 122 -33.55 -4.68 -8.02
C THR A 122 -33.12 -3.47 -7.20
N GLY A 123 -31.89 -3.42 -6.71
CA GLY A 123 -31.31 -2.26 -6.06
C GLY A 123 -31.28 -1.04 -7.00
N ALA A 124 -30.80 -1.22 -8.23
CA ALA A 124 -30.78 -0.18 -9.24
C ALA A 124 -32.20 0.31 -9.63
N ALA A 125 -33.16 -0.61 -9.75
CA ALA A 125 -34.55 -0.28 -10.06
C ALA A 125 -35.30 0.35 -8.87
N ALA A 126 -34.90 0.02 -7.65
CA ALA A 126 -35.47 0.59 -6.42
C ALA A 126 -34.94 1.99 -6.10
N ILE A 127 -33.88 2.46 -6.79
CA ILE A 127 -33.38 3.83 -6.62
C ILE A 127 -34.44 4.82 -7.11
N ASN A 128 -35.17 5.40 -6.15
CA ASN A 128 -36.10 6.47 -6.45
C ASN A 128 -35.31 7.74 -6.76
N HIS A 129 -35.17 8.05 -8.04
CA HIS A 129 -34.37 9.16 -8.55
C HIS A 129 -34.75 10.49 -7.90
N SER A 130 -36.01 10.73 -7.63
CA SER A 130 -36.48 11.95 -6.99
C SER A 130 -36.11 12.02 -5.50
N TRP A 131 -36.16 10.89 -4.79
CA TRP A 131 -35.76 10.82 -3.39
C TRP A 131 -34.23 11.00 -3.25
N VAL A 132 -33.45 10.34 -4.10
CA VAL A 132 -31.98 10.47 -4.10
C VAL A 132 -31.56 11.90 -4.40
N ALA A 133 -32.18 12.56 -5.39
CA ALA A 133 -31.90 13.95 -5.69
C ALA A 133 -32.24 14.90 -4.53
N ALA A 134 -33.32 14.60 -3.78
CA ALA A 134 -33.73 15.44 -2.62
C ALA A 134 -32.90 15.15 -1.35
N ASN A 135 -32.30 13.94 -1.22
CA ASN A 135 -31.59 13.48 -0.02
C ASN A 135 -30.20 12.93 -0.36
N GLN A 136 -29.48 13.60 -1.25
CA GLN A 136 -28.19 13.13 -1.76
C GLN A 136 -27.22 12.77 -0.64
N ASP A 137 -27.04 13.66 0.34
CA ASP A 137 -26.07 13.50 1.43
C ASP A 137 -26.36 12.23 2.26
N ILE A 138 -27.65 12.02 2.60
CA ILE A 138 -28.06 10.83 3.36
C ILE A 138 -27.82 9.56 2.55
N ALA A 139 -28.17 9.54 1.26
CA ALA A 139 -27.96 8.41 0.39
C ALA A 139 -26.47 8.06 0.25
N MET A 140 -25.60 9.07 0.08
CA MET A 140 -24.15 8.88 -0.02
C MET A 140 -23.55 8.36 1.29
N VAL A 141 -23.92 8.94 2.42
CA VAL A 141 -23.46 8.49 3.75
C VAL A 141 -23.88 7.05 4.03
N LEU A 142 -25.12 6.68 3.69
CA LEU A 142 -25.60 5.29 3.87
C LEU A 142 -24.83 4.30 3.00
N VAL A 143 -24.63 4.61 1.72
CA VAL A 143 -23.87 3.73 0.81
C VAL A 143 -22.42 3.60 1.26
N PHE A 144 -21.80 4.71 1.68
CA PHE A 144 -20.46 4.70 2.22
C PHE A 144 -20.35 3.85 3.50
N ALA A 145 -21.27 4.04 4.45
CA ALA A 145 -21.29 3.29 5.71
C ALA A 145 -21.49 1.78 5.49
N ILE A 146 -22.41 1.39 4.58
CA ILE A 146 -22.65 -0.02 4.24
C ILE A 146 -21.42 -0.63 3.53
N GLY A 147 -20.87 0.06 2.54
CA GLY A 147 -19.67 -0.38 1.84
C GLY A 147 -18.48 -0.50 2.78
N TYR A 148 -18.30 0.49 3.65
CA TYR A 148 -17.21 0.50 4.64
C TYR A 148 -17.37 -0.63 5.68
N ALA A 149 -18.59 -0.89 6.13
CA ALA A 149 -18.88 -2.07 6.96
C ALA A 149 -18.54 -3.38 6.23
N GLY A 150 -18.84 -3.47 4.93
CA GLY A 150 -18.45 -4.61 4.09
C GLY A 150 -16.92 -4.80 4.03
N ILE A 151 -16.14 -3.72 4.02
CA ILE A 151 -14.66 -3.76 4.06
C ILE A 151 -14.18 -4.24 5.44
N ILE A 152 -14.72 -3.69 6.54
CA ILE A 152 -14.31 -4.07 7.91
C ILE A 152 -14.60 -5.54 8.20
N PHE A 153 -15.75 -6.04 7.73
CA PHE A 153 -16.19 -7.42 7.95
C PHE A 153 -15.80 -8.37 6.80
N GLU A 154 -14.75 -8.05 6.02
CA GLU A 154 -14.26 -8.84 4.87
C GLU A 154 -14.14 -10.33 5.19
N GLU A 155 -13.48 -10.67 6.30
CA GLU A 155 -13.29 -12.07 6.71
C GLU A 155 -14.60 -12.80 7.05
N SER A 156 -15.56 -12.08 7.65
CA SER A 156 -16.84 -12.67 8.05
C SER A 156 -17.81 -12.84 6.89
N LEU A 157 -17.77 -11.91 5.93
CA LEU A 157 -18.68 -11.88 4.78
C LEU A 157 -18.10 -12.60 3.56
N ALA A 158 -16.83 -12.97 3.58
CA ALA A 158 -16.10 -13.56 2.45
C ALA A 158 -16.18 -12.70 1.16
N PHE A 159 -16.25 -11.38 1.30
CA PHE A 159 -16.19 -10.43 0.20
C PHE A 159 -14.80 -9.81 0.15
N ASN A 160 -14.22 -9.71 -1.06
CA ASN A 160 -12.95 -9.06 -1.23
C ASN A 160 -13.10 -7.53 -1.10
N LYS A 161 -12.32 -6.89 -0.21
CA LYS A 161 -12.37 -5.44 0.07
C LYS A 161 -12.19 -4.58 -1.17
N SER A 162 -11.36 -5.02 -2.14
CA SER A 162 -11.13 -4.28 -3.38
C SER A 162 -12.38 -4.23 -4.24
N GLY A 163 -13.10 -5.36 -4.36
CA GLY A 163 -14.38 -5.41 -5.07
C GLY A 163 -15.43 -4.52 -4.42
N VAL A 164 -15.53 -4.55 -3.09
CA VAL A 164 -16.45 -3.68 -2.33
C VAL A 164 -16.09 -2.21 -2.52
N GLY A 165 -14.81 -1.84 -2.43
CA GLY A 165 -14.34 -0.46 -2.62
C GLY A 165 -14.67 0.08 -4.02
N LEU A 166 -14.43 -0.70 -5.08
CA LEU A 166 -14.76 -0.30 -6.45
C LEU A 166 -16.27 -0.15 -6.68
N LEU A 167 -17.07 -1.08 -6.15
CA LEU A 167 -18.52 -1.00 -6.25
C LEU A 167 -19.05 0.23 -5.50
N MET A 168 -18.56 0.47 -4.30
CA MET A 168 -18.92 1.63 -3.47
C MET A 168 -18.59 2.93 -4.21
N ALA A 169 -17.42 3.07 -4.80
CA ALA A 169 -17.02 4.23 -5.60
C ALA A 169 -17.99 4.47 -6.75
N ALA A 170 -18.29 3.43 -7.54
CA ALA A 170 -19.23 3.54 -8.66
C ALA A 170 -20.62 3.99 -8.19
N CYS A 171 -21.15 3.39 -7.12
CA CYS A 171 -22.46 3.76 -6.57
C CYS A 171 -22.50 5.21 -6.07
N LEU A 172 -21.45 5.65 -5.36
CA LEU A 172 -21.38 7.02 -4.84
C LEU A 172 -21.33 8.06 -5.96
N TRP A 173 -20.54 7.83 -7.01
CA TRP A 173 -20.49 8.73 -8.16
C TRP A 173 -21.79 8.74 -8.97
N VAL A 174 -22.53 7.63 -9.05
CA VAL A 174 -23.88 7.60 -9.62
C VAL A 174 -24.83 8.47 -8.79
N ILE A 175 -24.84 8.35 -7.45
CA ILE A 175 -25.66 9.18 -6.56
C ILE A 175 -25.26 10.64 -6.71
N ARG A 176 -23.95 10.95 -6.77
CA ARG A 176 -23.47 12.32 -6.98
C ARG A 176 -23.98 12.89 -8.31
N SER A 177 -23.98 12.11 -9.40
CA SER A 177 -24.46 12.59 -10.70
C SER A 177 -25.98 12.85 -10.72
N ILE A 178 -26.76 12.13 -9.90
CA ILE A 178 -28.20 12.34 -9.73
C ILE A 178 -28.50 13.63 -8.94
N GLY A 179 -27.72 13.90 -7.89
CA GLY A 179 -27.92 15.06 -7.02
C GLY A 179 -27.19 16.33 -7.46
N ALA A 180 -26.26 16.23 -8.43
CA ALA A 180 -25.55 17.39 -8.94
C ALA A 180 -26.46 18.34 -9.75
N PRO A 181 -26.11 19.63 -9.84
CA PRO A 181 -26.87 20.61 -10.64
C PRO A 181 -26.95 20.23 -12.13
N SER A 182 -25.93 19.56 -12.66
CA SER A 182 -25.92 18.93 -13.99
C SER A 182 -24.94 17.77 -14.02
N THR A 183 -25.15 16.84 -14.96
CA THR A 183 -24.25 15.71 -15.16
C THR A 183 -22.83 16.18 -15.54
N ASP A 184 -22.70 17.28 -16.25
CA ASP A 184 -21.40 17.85 -16.66
C ASP A 184 -20.56 18.27 -15.45
N VAL A 185 -21.19 18.82 -14.41
CA VAL A 185 -20.51 19.17 -13.14
C VAL A 185 -19.98 17.91 -12.47
N ALA A 186 -20.81 16.87 -12.34
CA ALA A 186 -20.38 15.62 -11.74
C ALA A 186 -19.25 14.93 -12.54
N VAL A 187 -19.29 15.00 -13.87
CA VAL A 187 -18.22 14.47 -14.74
C VAL A 187 -16.91 15.26 -14.57
N GLN A 188 -17.00 16.59 -14.43
CA GLN A 188 -15.82 17.42 -14.19
C GLN A 188 -15.20 17.13 -12.82
N GLU A 189 -16.02 17.01 -11.77
CA GLU A 189 -15.59 16.63 -10.43
C GLU A 189 -14.94 15.24 -10.42
N LEU A 190 -15.58 14.24 -11.07
CA LEU A 190 -15.02 12.90 -11.20
C LEU A 190 -13.67 12.91 -11.94
N SER A 191 -13.56 13.69 -13.02
CA SER A 191 -12.31 13.81 -13.77
C SER A 191 -11.19 14.42 -12.93
N HIS A 192 -11.50 15.45 -12.15
CA HIS A 192 -10.56 16.08 -11.22
C HIS A 192 -10.08 15.08 -10.15
N THR A 193 -11.01 14.46 -9.43
CA THR A 193 -10.71 13.43 -8.42
C THR A 193 -9.92 12.26 -9.02
N THR A 194 -10.28 11.79 -10.23
CA THR A 194 -9.55 10.70 -10.88
C THR A 194 -8.12 11.12 -11.22
N SER A 195 -7.90 12.36 -11.62
CA SER A 195 -6.54 12.87 -11.87
C SER A 195 -5.68 12.81 -10.61
N GLU A 196 -6.19 13.30 -9.48
CA GLU A 196 -5.47 13.28 -8.19
C GLU A 196 -5.21 11.86 -7.69
N VAL A 197 -6.23 11.00 -7.74
CA VAL A 197 -6.11 9.59 -7.32
C VAL A 197 -5.13 8.83 -8.21
N SER A 198 -5.08 9.15 -9.51
CA SER A 198 -4.15 8.52 -10.46
C SER A 198 -2.68 8.77 -10.08
N GLU A 199 -2.34 9.95 -9.57
CA GLU A 199 -0.98 10.25 -9.12
C GLU A 199 -0.53 9.29 -8.01
N ILE A 200 -1.42 9.02 -7.05
CA ILE A 200 -1.16 8.09 -5.95
C ILE A 200 -1.05 6.66 -6.47
N VAL A 201 -1.99 6.24 -7.33
CA VAL A 201 -2.02 4.88 -7.88
C VAL A 201 -0.77 4.58 -8.71
N PHE A 202 -0.35 5.49 -9.58
CA PHE A 202 0.88 5.32 -10.37
C PHE A 202 2.14 5.36 -9.49
N PHE A 203 2.14 6.17 -8.44
CA PHE A 203 3.22 6.17 -7.47
C PHE A 203 3.35 4.80 -6.78
N LEU A 204 2.24 4.26 -6.26
CA LEU A 204 2.21 2.96 -5.60
C LEU A 204 2.61 1.82 -6.55
N LEU A 205 2.05 1.80 -7.77
CA LEU A 205 2.39 0.81 -8.79
C LEU A 205 3.90 0.80 -9.08
N GLY A 206 4.50 1.99 -9.25
CA GLY A 206 5.93 2.11 -9.49
C GLY A 206 6.77 1.66 -8.30
N ALA A 207 6.42 2.09 -7.09
CA ALA A 207 7.12 1.72 -5.86
C ALA A 207 7.09 0.21 -5.61
N MET A 208 5.90 -0.40 -5.63
CA MET A 208 5.73 -1.83 -5.41
C MET A 208 6.47 -2.66 -6.47
N THR A 209 6.47 -2.21 -7.73
CA THR A 209 7.21 -2.89 -8.81
C THR A 209 8.72 -2.84 -8.58
N ILE A 210 9.27 -1.68 -8.19
CA ILE A 210 10.70 -1.54 -7.86
C ILE A 210 11.08 -2.49 -6.73
N VAL A 211 10.26 -2.51 -5.67
CA VAL A 211 10.52 -3.36 -4.49
C VAL A 211 10.45 -4.83 -4.84
N GLU A 212 9.45 -5.26 -5.63
CA GLU A 212 9.31 -6.64 -6.08
C GLU A 212 10.49 -7.09 -6.97
N ILE A 213 10.99 -6.22 -7.84
CA ILE A 213 12.21 -6.48 -8.63
C ILE A 213 13.41 -6.71 -7.70
N VAL A 214 13.57 -5.89 -6.67
CA VAL A 214 14.65 -6.01 -5.69
C VAL A 214 14.52 -7.32 -4.90
N ASP A 215 13.30 -7.68 -4.48
CA ASP A 215 13.03 -8.92 -3.76
C ASP A 215 13.28 -10.17 -4.62
N ALA A 216 12.80 -10.17 -5.86
CA ALA A 216 13.05 -11.24 -6.83
C ALA A 216 14.55 -11.52 -7.02
N HIS A 217 15.40 -10.48 -6.94
CA HIS A 217 16.85 -10.59 -6.98
C HIS A 217 17.47 -10.90 -5.61
N GLN A 218 16.64 -11.15 -4.60
CA GLN A 218 17.07 -11.44 -3.23
C GLN A 218 17.94 -10.32 -2.62
N GLY A 219 17.71 -9.07 -3.04
CA GLY A 219 18.46 -7.91 -2.58
C GLY A 219 18.42 -7.74 -1.07
N PHE A 220 17.26 -8.00 -0.44
CA PHE A 220 17.08 -7.87 1.00
C PHE A 220 17.84 -8.88 1.85
N LYS A 221 18.42 -9.94 1.25
CA LYS A 221 19.35 -10.85 1.96
C LYS A 221 20.58 -10.14 2.50
N LEU A 222 20.99 -9.03 1.89
CA LEU A 222 22.10 -8.23 2.41
C LEU A 222 21.78 -7.69 3.81
N VAL A 223 20.55 -7.27 4.03
CA VAL A 223 20.07 -6.77 5.33
C VAL A 223 19.96 -7.93 6.33
N THR A 224 19.46 -9.08 5.88
CA THR A 224 19.16 -10.22 6.73
C THR A 224 20.39 -11.02 7.16
N ASN A 225 21.43 -11.09 6.31
CA ASN A 225 22.68 -11.81 6.63
C ASN A 225 23.45 -11.16 7.79
N ASN A 226 23.18 -9.90 8.12
CA ASN A 226 23.82 -9.22 9.24
C ASN A 226 23.15 -9.51 10.60
N ILE A 227 22.04 -10.25 10.63
CA ILE A 227 21.34 -10.61 11.87
C ILE A 227 21.93 -11.90 12.45
N SER A 228 23.00 -11.78 13.22
CA SER A 228 23.70 -12.92 13.86
C SER A 228 23.37 -13.11 15.33
N THR A 229 22.50 -12.28 15.88
CA THR A 229 22.20 -12.23 17.32
C THR A 229 21.36 -13.42 17.78
N ARG A 230 21.81 -14.08 18.86
CA ARG A 230 21.13 -15.23 19.50
C ARG A 230 20.36 -14.89 20.79
N SER A 231 20.54 -13.68 21.32
CA SER A 231 19.81 -13.25 22.51
C SER A 231 18.40 -12.81 22.12
N PRO A 232 17.32 -13.36 22.70
CA PRO A 232 15.95 -13.01 22.32
C PRO A 232 15.67 -11.51 22.47
N LYS A 233 16.08 -10.88 23.58
CA LYS A 233 15.89 -9.43 23.78
C LYS A 233 16.62 -8.60 22.76
N THR A 234 17.87 -8.96 22.47
CA THR A 234 18.65 -8.24 21.46
C THR A 234 18.05 -8.42 20.06
N LEU A 235 17.54 -9.61 19.75
CA LEU A 235 16.86 -9.88 18.47
C LEU A 235 15.59 -9.01 18.32
N LEU A 236 14.79 -8.86 19.38
CA LEU A 236 13.62 -7.99 19.39
C LEU A 236 13.98 -6.53 19.01
N TRP A 237 15.03 -5.97 19.62
CA TRP A 237 15.52 -4.63 19.28
C TRP A 237 16.08 -4.54 17.88
N VAL A 238 16.89 -5.50 17.45
CA VAL A 238 17.50 -5.53 16.12
C VAL A 238 16.42 -5.60 15.03
N ILE A 239 15.44 -6.48 15.19
CA ILE A 239 14.32 -6.59 14.24
C ILE A 239 13.53 -5.28 14.20
N GLY A 240 13.19 -4.71 15.36
CA GLY A 240 12.47 -3.43 15.39
C GLY A 240 13.23 -2.29 14.72
N ILE A 241 14.52 -2.12 15.00
CA ILE A 241 15.34 -1.06 14.41
C ILE A 241 15.51 -1.26 12.90
N ILE A 242 15.81 -2.48 12.45
CA ILE A 242 15.95 -2.78 11.02
C ILE A 242 14.64 -2.51 10.29
N THR A 243 13.53 -2.97 10.82
CA THR A 243 12.20 -2.75 10.22
C THR A 243 11.87 -1.27 10.13
N PHE A 244 12.17 -0.49 11.17
CA PHE A 244 11.94 0.95 11.22
C PHE A 244 12.64 1.70 10.08
N PHE A 245 13.93 1.43 9.87
CA PHE A 245 14.67 2.08 8.78
C PHE A 245 14.33 1.50 7.40
N LEU A 246 13.99 0.22 7.34
CA LEU A 246 13.54 -0.40 6.10
C LEU A 246 12.23 0.22 5.63
N SER A 247 11.27 0.39 6.54
CA SER A 247 9.97 0.98 6.24
C SER A 247 10.04 2.48 5.90
N ALA A 248 11.07 3.16 6.33
CA ALA A 248 11.30 4.56 5.93
C ALA A 248 11.64 4.72 4.43
N ILE A 249 12.07 3.65 3.76
CA ILE A 249 12.49 3.62 2.36
C ILE A 249 11.50 2.83 1.50
N LEU A 250 11.08 1.67 2.01
CA LEU A 250 10.00 0.86 1.46
C LEU A 250 8.68 1.31 2.12
N ASP A 251 7.56 0.81 1.69
CA ASP A 251 6.32 1.04 2.43
C ASP A 251 6.21 0.08 3.64
N ASN A 252 5.25 0.37 4.55
CA ASN A 252 5.01 -0.41 5.76
C ASN A 252 4.53 -1.84 5.46
N LEU A 253 3.73 -2.04 4.41
CA LEU A 253 3.24 -3.35 3.97
C LEU A 253 4.39 -4.22 3.47
N THR A 254 5.16 -3.71 2.51
CA THR A 254 6.29 -4.44 1.92
C THR A 254 7.35 -4.78 2.96
N SER A 255 7.71 -3.82 3.82
CA SER A 255 8.66 -4.04 4.91
C SER A 255 8.19 -5.14 5.87
N THR A 256 6.88 -5.19 6.15
CA THR A 256 6.30 -6.25 6.99
C THR A 256 6.39 -7.60 6.32
N ILE A 257 6.02 -7.72 5.04
CA ILE A 257 6.10 -8.98 4.28
C ILE A 257 7.54 -9.51 4.27
N VAL A 258 8.52 -8.66 3.94
CA VAL A 258 9.94 -9.03 3.89
C VAL A 258 10.43 -9.49 5.26
N MET A 259 10.13 -8.74 6.33
CA MET A 259 10.63 -9.05 7.67
C MET A 259 9.94 -10.26 8.28
N VAL A 260 8.64 -10.45 8.08
CA VAL A 260 7.92 -11.65 8.57
C VAL A 260 8.39 -12.89 7.81
N SER A 261 8.59 -12.82 6.49
CA SER A 261 9.19 -13.91 5.72
C SER A 261 10.57 -14.28 6.21
N LEU A 262 11.38 -13.29 6.60
CA LEU A 262 12.68 -13.52 7.23
C LEU A 262 12.54 -14.22 8.59
N LEU A 263 11.61 -13.75 9.44
CA LEU A 263 11.39 -14.32 10.77
C LEU A 263 11.01 -15.79 10.71
N ARG A 264 10.30 -16.25 9.69
CA ARG A 264 10.00 -17.68 9.45
C ARG A 264 11.26 -18.51 9.30
N LYS A 265 12.29 -17.96 8.66
CA LYS A 265 13.57 -18.63 8.46
C LYS A 265 14.48 -18.56 9.70
N LEU A 266 14.40 -17.47 10.47
CA LEU A 266 15.27 -17.23 11.63
C LEU A 266 14.75 -17.84 12.93
N VAL A 267 13.43 -17.88 13.13
CA VAL A 267 12.81 -18.19 14.42
C VAL A 267 11.84 -19.36 14.29
N PRO A 268 12.27 -20.57 14.66
CA PRO A 268 11.43 -21.77 14.56
C PRO A 268 10.28 -21.79 15.58
N SER A 269 10.43 -21.12 16.73
CA SER A 269 9.38 -21.05 17.76
C SER A 269 8.19 -20.17 17.29
N PRO A 270 6.99 -20.73 17.08
CA PRO A 270 5.85 -19.97 16.56
C PRO A 270 5.43 -18.81 17.47
N GLU A 271 5.36 -19.03 18.80
CA GLU A 271 4.91 -17.99 19.73
C GLU A 271 5.87 -16.79 19.82
N TYR A 272 7.18 -17.07 19.83
CA TYR A 272 8.17 -16.00 19.83
C TYR A 272 8.23 -15.30 18.47
N ARG A 273 8.00 -16.03 17.37
CA ARG A 273 7.91 -15.45 16.01
C ARG A 273 6.71 -14.53 15.88
N LYS A 274 5.54 -14.90 16.40
CA LYS A 274 4.37 -14.01 16.48
C LYS A 274 4.69 -12.72 17.24
N LEU A 275 5.39 -12.81 18.39
CA LEU A 275 5.79 -11.63 19.15
C LEU A 275 6.71 -10.71 18.32
N LEU A 276 7.71 -11.27 17.64
CA LEU A 276 8.59 -10.50 16.77
C LEU A 276 7.86 -9.94 15.55
N GLY A 277 6.90 -10.68 14.97
CA GLY A 277 6.04 -10.17 13.90
C GLY A 277 5.19 -8.99 14.33
N ALA A 278 4.69 -9.00 15.57
CA ALA A 278 4.00 -7.84 16.14
C ALA A 278 4.94 -6.63 16.30
N VAL A 279 6.20 -6.85 16.70
CA VAL A 279 7.23 -5.80 16.70
C VAL A 279 7.48 -5.26 15.30
N VAL A 280 7.50 -6.13 14.28
CA VAL A 280 7.62 -5.71 12.88
C VAL A 280 6.49 -4.76 12.48
N VAL A 281 5.23 -5.07 12.82
CA VAL A 281 4.08 -4.19 12.52
C VAL A 281 4.23 -2.81 13.16
N ILE A 282 4.56 -2.77 14.46
CA ILE A 282 4.77 -1.49 15.17
C ILE A 282 5.93 -0.71 14.54
N ALA A 283 7.02 -1.39 14.24
CA ALA A 283 8.22 -0.77 13.67
C ALA A 283 8.02 -0.31 12.23
N ALA A 284 7.25 -1.06 11.43
CA ALA A 284 6.94 -0.69 10.06
C ALA A 284 6.07 0.57 10.00
N ASN A 285 5.00 0.63 10.79
CA ASN A 285 4.14 1.81 10.84
C ASN A 285 4.87 3.03 11.42
N ALA A 286 5.64 2.88 12.49
CA ALA A 286 6.43 3.97 13.06
C ALA A 286 7.54 4.44 12.10
N GLY A 287 8.18 3.50 11.37
CA GLY A 287 9.22 3.79 10.39
C GLY A 287 8.69 4.48 9.14
N GLY A 288 7.48 4.16 8.71
CA GLY A 288 6.81 4.79 7.58
C GLY A 288 6.35 6.23 7.85
N ALA A 289 5.97 6.53 9.09
CA ALA A 289 5.33 7.78 9.44
C ALA A 289 6.22 9.03 9.31
N TRP A 290 7.55 8.91 9.32
CA TRP A 290 8.47 10.06 9.31
C TRP A 290 9.14 10.33 7.96
N THR A 291 8.80 9.59 6.91
CA THR A 291 9.30 9.83 5.56
C THR A 291 8.16 9.97 4.55
N PRO A 292 8.36 10.71 3.47
CA PRO A 292 7.30 10.94 2.49
C PRO A 292 6.97 9.71 1.64
N ILE A 293 7.76 8.65 1.70
CA ILE A 293 7.62 7.43 0.88
C ILE A 293 7.42 6.16 1.71
N GLY A 294 7.50 6.25 3.03
CA GLY A 294 7.49 5.08 3.92
C GLY A 294 6.10 4.61 4.34
N ASP A 295 5.07 5.43 4.15
CA ASP A 295 3.67 5.07 4.37
C ASP A 295 2.80 5.77 3.33
N VAL A 296 1.77 5.10 2.84
CA VAL A 296 0.81 5.66 1.87
C VAL A 296 0.17 6.94 2.42
N THR A 297 -0.10 7.02 3.72
CA THR A 297 -0.69 8.19 4.39
C THR A 297 0.20 9.42 4.31
N THR A 298 1.47 9.29 4.63
CA THR A 298 2.46 10.38 4.49
C THR A 298 2.73 10.73 3.04
N THR A 299 2.74 9.73 2.16
CA THR A 299 2.87 9.92 0.72
C THR A 299 1.73 10.79 0.17
N MET A 300 0.49 10.54 0.56
CA MET A 300 -0.68 11.32 0.14
C MET A 300 -0.56 12.78 0.57
N LEU A 301 -0.29 13.03 1.85
CA LEU A 301 -0.11 14.40 2.38
C LEU A 301 1.05 15.14 1.68
N TRP A 302 2.09 14.41 1.30
CA TRP A 302 3.22 14.97 0.58
C TRP A 302 2.92 15.24 -0.90
N ILE A 303 2.22 14.35 -1.60
CA ILE A 303 1.82 14.53 -3.02
C ILE A 303 0.93 15.75 -3.14
N HIS A 304 -0.10 15.88 -2.30
CA HIS A 304 -1.07 16.97 -2.32
C HIS A 304 -0.58 18.28 -1.68
N GLY A 305 0.67 18.31 -1.19
CA GLY A 305 1.32 19.54 -0.74
C GLY A 305 0.98 20.00 0.68
N GLN A 306 0.28 19.19 1.50
CA GLN A 306 0.07 19.49 2.92
C GLN A 306 1.37 19.48 3.71
N LEU A 307 2.32 18.62 3.32
CA LEU A 307 3.62 18.49 3.98
C LEU A 307 4.77 18.48 2.98
N THR A 308 5.88 19.12 3.36
CA THR A 308 7.15 19.05 2.61
C THR A 308 8.04 17.92 3.14
N THR A 309 8.89 17.35 2.28
CA THR A 309 9.84 16.28 2.63
C THR A 309 10.64 16.59 3.88
N PHE A 310 11.22 17.80 3.95
CA PHE A 310 12.08 18.19 5.06
C PHE A 310 11.32 18.28 6.38
N LYS A 311 10.11 18.82 6.36
CA LYS A 311 9.28 18.96 7.55
C LYS A 311 8.76 17.65 8.11
N ILE A 312 8.36 16.71 7.23
CA ILE A 312 8.00 15.35 7.66
C ILE A 312 9.19 14.73 8.40
N MET A 313 10.37 14.72 7.76
CA MET A 313 11.55 14.05 8.32
C MET A 313 12.01 14.70 9.62
N GLN A 314 12.07 16.03 9.68
CA GLN A 314 12.53 16.74 10.87
C GLN A 314 11.53 16.68 12.02
N GLY A 315 10.24 16.85 11.72
CA GLY A 315 9.18 16.93 12.74
C GLY A 315 8.83 15.58 13.34
N LEU A 316 8.77 14.53 12.50
CA LEU A 316 8.22 13.23 12.90
C LEU A 316 9.27 12.16 13.23
N PHE A 317 10.56 12.36 12.93
CA PHE A 317 11.59 11.36 13.23
C PHE A 317 11.64 11.00 14.72
N ILE A 318 11.78 12.00 15.60
CA ILE A 318 11.88 11.72 17.05
C ILE A 318 10.59 11.16 17.64
N PRO A 319 9.38 11.69 17.34
CA PRO A 319 8.12 11.06 17.72
C PRO A 319 8.02 9.59 17.28
N SER A 320 8.38 9.28 16.04
CA SER A 320 8.35 7.93 15.49
C SER A 320 9.34 7.00 16.19
N VAL A 321 10.54 7.47 16.50
CA VAL A 321 11.51 6.71 17.31
C VAL A 321 10.94 6.41 18.70
N VAL A 322 10.29 7.38 19.35
CA VAL A 322 9.67 7.20 20.68
C VAL A 322 8.52 6.22 20.60
N SER A 323 7.67 6.31 19.56
CA SER A 323 6.53 5.40 19.38
C SER A 323 6.96 3.95 19.17
N LEU A 324 8.17 3.70 18.65
CA LEU A 324 8.78 2.37 18.57
C LEU A 324 9.49 1.97 19.87
N ALA A 325 10.33 2.86 20.41
CA ALA A 325 11.21 2.52 21.55
C ALA A 325 10.43 2.14 22.82
N VAL A 326 9.30 2.82 23.07
CA VAL A 326 8.47 2.56 24.25
C VAL A 326 7.87 1.14 24.21
N PRO A 327 7.18 0.70 23.15
CA PRO A 327 6.70 -0.68 23.05
C PRO A 327 7.83 -1.71 23.16
N LEU A 328 8.95 -1.50 22.47
CA LEU A 328 10.09 -2.41 22.52
C LEU A 328 10.66 -2.54 23.94
N ALA A 329 10.81 -1.43 24.64
CA ALA A 329 11.27 -1.44 26.03
C ALA A 329 10.30 -2.22 26.94
N LEU A 330 9.01 -1.93 26.85
CA LEU A 330 7.98 -2.61 27.65
C LEU A 330 7.90 -4.10 27.30
N MET A 331 7.90 -4.48 26.03
CA MET A 331 7.88 -5.87 25.57
C MET A 331 9.13 -6.63 26.01
N SER A 332 10.31 -5.99 26.02
CA SER A 332 11.56 -6.60 26.47
C SER A 332 11.57 -6.95 27.97
N LEU A 333 10.67 -6.35 28.77
CA LEU A 333 10.51 -6.67 30.19
C LEU A 333 9.58 -7.86 30.43
N THR A 334 8.82 -8.29 29.42
CA THR A 334 7.90 -9.42 29.54
C THR A 334 8.65 -10.75 29.60
N SER A 335 8.06 -11.77 30.26
CA SER A 335 8.62 -13.12 30.30
C SER A 335 8.68 -13.79 28.93
N GLU A 336 7.82 -13.39 27.99
CA GLU A 336 7.74 -13.90 26.63
C GLU A 336 8.97 -13.50 25.79
N ALA A 337 9.52 -12.31 26.04
CA ALA A 337 10.78 -11.86 25.43
C ALA A 337 12.02 -12.64 25.96
N ASN A 338 11.87 -13.42 27.03
CA ASN A 338 12.92 -14.29 27.55
C ASN A 338 12.91 -15.68 26.91
N GLY A 339 12.17 -15.90 25.82
CA GLY A 339 11.96 -17.17 25.12
C GLY A 339 13.13 -18.14 25.27
N SER A 340 12.84 -19.40 25.51
CA SER A 340 13.86 -20.43 25.73
C SER A 340 14.92 -20.32 24.63
N SER A 341 16.18 -20.15 25.05
CA SER A 341 17.35 -20.19 24.16
C SER A 341 17.45 -21.58 23.56
N GLN A 342 16.60 -21.84 22.57
CA GLN A 342 16.64 -23.07 21.81
C GLN A 342 17.82 -22.94 20.82
N LYS A 343 18.78 -23.80 20.99
CA LYS A 343 19.91 -23.94 20.06
C LYS A 343 19.36 -24.29 18.68
N SER A 344 19.00 -23.29 17.91
CA SER A 344 18.73 -23.47 16.49
C SER A 344 20.06 -23.72 15.78
N SER A 345 20.37 -24.97 15.59
CA SER A 345 21.40 -25.42 14.65
C SER A 345 20.84 -25.50 13.23
N SER A 346 20.01 -24.56 12.81
CA SER A 346 19.76 -24.35 11.41
C SER A 346 20.89 -23.49 10.87
N SER A 347 21.94 -24.16 10.32
CA SER A 347 22.77 -23.51 9.32
C SER A 347 21.81 -22.90 8.30
N LEU A 348 21.72 -21.56 8.27
CA LEU A 348 21.18 -20.87 7.11
C LEU A 348 21.84 -21.50 5.91
N SER A 349 21.07 -22.32 5.16
CA SER A 349 21.54 -22.80 3.87
C SER A 349 21.97 -21.55 3.14
N SER A 350 23.25 -21.50 2.77
CA SER A 350 23.83 -20.38 2.03
C SER A 350 23.20 -20.38 0.63
N GLU A 351 21.94 -20.03 0.56
CA GLU A 351 21.30 -19.65 -0.70
C GLU A 351 22.03 -18.41 -1.19
N GLN A 352 22.81 -18.58 -2.23
CA GLN A 352 23.57 -17.47 -2.83
C GLN A 352 22.59 -16.45 -3.38
N MET A 353 22.89 -15.16 -3.14
CA MET A 353 22.18 -14.04 -3.75
C MET A 353 22.18 -14.21 -5.28
N ALA A 354 21.09 -13.82 -5.94
CA ALA A 354 21.02 -13.83 -7.39
C ALA A 354 22.19 -13.03 -8.00
N PRO A 355 22.72 -13.43 -9.18
CA PRO A 355 23.80 -12.70 -9.82
C PRO A 355 23.46 -11.21 -9.93
N ARG A 356 24.39 -10.36 -9.45
CA ARG A 356 24.22 -8.88 -9.41
C ARG A 356 23.04 -8.37 -8.57
N GLY A 357 22.48 -9.15 -7.63
CA GLY A 357 21.42 -8.72 -6.73
C GLY A 357 21.78 -7.49 -5.90
N GLN A 358 23.06 -7.32 -5.53
CA GLN A 358 23.53 -6.10 -4.85
C GLN A 358 23.39 -4.84 -5.73
N LEU A 359 23.67 -4.95 -7.03
CA LEU A 359 23.51 -3.84 -7.97
C LEU A 359 22.04 -3.48 -8.13
N VAL A 360 21.17 -4.49 -8.28
CA VAL A 360 19.71 -4.28 -8.38
C VAL A 360 19.18 -3.63 -7.10
N LEU A 361 19.61 -4.08 -5.92
CA LEU A 361 19.26 -3.44 -4.65
C LEU A 361 19.72 -1.97 -4.61
N ALA A 362 20.97 -1.71 -4.95
CA ALA A 362 21.53 -0.35 -4.89
C ALA A 362 20.79 0.61 -5.84
N VAL A 363 20.49 0.17 -7.06
CA VAL A 363 19.75 0.97 -8.04
C VAL A 363 18.28 1.13 -7.63
N GLY A 364 17.62 0.06 -7.14
CA GLY A 364 16.23 0.11 -6.69
C GLY A 364 16.03 1.05 -5.48
N VAL A 365 16.85 0.88 -4.43
CA VAL A 365 16.82 1.79 -3.27
C VAL A 365 17.22 3.21 -3.68
N GLY A 366 18.22 3.35 -4.55
CA GLY A 366 18.62 4.65 -5.10
C GLY A 366 17.49 5.34 -5.86
N ALA A 367 16.72 4.58 -6.65
CA ALA A 367 15.54 5.09 -7.36
C ALA A 367 14.47 5.61 -6.39
N LEU A 368 14.14 4.84 -5.35
CA LEU A 368 13.15 5.25 -4.33
C LEU A 368 13.59 6.53 -3.60
N VAL A 369 14.83 6.58 -3.12
CA VAL A 369 15.37 7.75 -2.40
C VAL A 369 15.52 8.97 -3.32
N PHE A 370 15.69 8.75 -4.63
CA PHE A 370 15.79 9.84 -5.61
C PHE A 370 14.45 10.56 -5.86
N VAL A 371 13.30 9.93 -5.61
CA VAL A 371 11.98 10.53 -5.91
C VAL A 371 11.75 11.88 -5.22
N PRO A 372 12.00 12.05 -3.91
CA PRO A 372 11.90 13.37 -3.26
C PRO A 372 12.86 14.41 -3.84
N VAL A 373 14.06 13.99 -4.24
CA VAL A 373 15.04 14.85 -4.89
C VAL A 373 14.56 15.27 -6.28
N PHE A 374 14.00 14.34 -7.04
CA PHE A 374 13.38 14.61 -8.34
C PHE A 374 12.26 15.66 -8.23
N LYS A 375 11.32 15.50 -7.28
CA LYS A 375 10.27 16.50 -7.02
C LYS A 375 10.85 17.87 -6.69
N ALA A 376 11.90 17.92 -5.83
CA ALA A 376 12.53 19.17 -5.44
C ALA A 376 13.26 19.88 -6.59
N LEU A 377 13.88 19.12 -7.50
CA LEU A 377 14.64 19.66 -8.63
C LEU A 377 13.76 20.08 -9.81
N THR A 378 12.69 19.31 -10.10
CA THR A 378 11.88 19.49 -11.29
C THR A 378 10.55 20.19 -11.05
N GLY A 379 10.04 20.15 -9.81
CA GLY A 379 8.68 20.56 -9.48
C GLY A 379 7.57 19.63 -10.00
N LEU A 380 7.93 18.54 -10.70
CA LEU A 380 6.97 17.59 -11.24
C LEU A 380 6.40 16.68 -10.14
N PRO A 381 5.19 16.11 -10.35
CA PRO A 381 4.61 15.16 -9.42
C PRO A 381 5.52 13.96 -9.13
N PRO A 382 5.54 13.44 -7.90
CA PRO A 382 6.45 12.37 -7.47
C PRO A 382 6.33 11.07 -8.27
N PHE A 383 5.13 10.74 -8.78
CA PHE A 383 4.94 9.54 -9.58
C PHE A 383 5.80 9.52 -10.85
N MET A 384 6.12 10.68 -11.44
CA MET A 384 7.02 10.77 -12.59
C MET A 384 8.46 10.36 -12.23
N GLY A 385 8.93 10.77 -11.05
CA GLY A 385 10.22 10.32 -10.52
C GLY A 385 10.25 8.82 -10.24
N MET A 386 9.13 8.28 -9.75
CA MET A 386 8.97 6.86 -9.50
C MET A 386 8.99 6.04 -10.79
N LEU A 387 8.25 6.47 -11.83
CA LEU A 387 8.25 5.82 -13.15
C LEU A 387 9.62 5.91 -13.84
N LEU A 388 10.33 7.03 -13.68
CA LEU A 388 11.70 7.16 -14.17
C LEU A 388 12.62 6.14 -13.49
N GLY A 389 12.57 6.02 -12.17
CA GLY A 389 13.35 5.05 -11.40
C GLY A 389 13.04 3.61 -11.82
N LEU A 390 11.75 3.28 -11.99
CA LEU A 390 11.31 1.98 -12.48
C LEU A 390 11.83 1.71 -13.89
N GLY A 391 11.75 2.68 -14.80
CA GLY A 391 12.25 2.54 -16.17
C GLY A 391 13.76 2.26 -16.22
N ILE A 392 14.55 2.95 -15.41
CA ILE A 392 15.99 2.71 -15.29
C ILE A 392 16.26 1.30 -14.76
N LEU A 393 15.56 0.89 -13.69
CA LEU A 393 15.72 -0.43 -13.09
C LEU A 393 15.29 -1.54 -14.06
N TRP A 394 14.22 -1.32 -14.84
CA TRP A 394 13.75 -2.25 -15.86
C TRP A 394 14.80 -2.49 -16.95
N ILE A 395 15.33 -1.41 -17.53
CA ILE A 395 16.39 -1.51 -18.56
C ILE A 395 17.63 -2.20 -18.00
N LEU A 396 18.00 -1.89 -16.74
CA LEU A 396 19.13 -2.53 -16.07
C LEU A 396 18.94 -4.05 -15.93
N THR A 397 17.76 -4.47 -15.45
CA THR A 397 17.45 -5.90 -15.23
C THR A 397 17.37 -6.66 -16.54
N ASP A 398 16.79 -6.08 -17.59
CA ASP A 398 16.75 -6.68 -18.93
C ASP A 398 18.17 -6.82 -19.51
N ALA A 399 19.04 -5.81 -19.33
CA ALA A 399 20.43 -5.88 -19.77
C ALA A 399 21.25 -6.95 -19.02
N ILE A 400 21.02 -7.12 -17.71
CA ILE A 400 21.70 -8.12 -16.88
C ILE A 400 21.31 -9.55 -17.31
N HIS A 401 20.04 -9.76 -17.68
CA HIS A 401 19.47 -11.08 -17.99
C HIS A 401 19.29 -11.31 -19.49
N TYR A 402 19.96 -10.52 -20.33
CA TYR A 402 19.91 -10.69 -21.78
C TYR A 402 20.47 -12.06 -22.19
N GLY A 403 19.69 -12.82 -22.96
CA GLY A 403 20.09 -14.15 -23.48
C GLY A 403 19.92 -15.32 -22.50
N ASP A 404 19.50 -15.10 -21.27
CA ASP A 404 19.39 -16.14 -20.23
C ASP A 404 17.93 -16.64 -20.11
N SER A 405 17.63 -17.79 -20.72
CA SER A 405 16.28 -18.36 -20.73
C SER A 405 15.84 -18.90 -19.35
N GLU A 406 16.79 -19.33 -18.51
CA GLU A 406 16.49 -19.86 -17.17
C GLU A 406 16.13 -18.78 -16.15
N ARG A 407 16.46 -17.52 -16.44
CA ARG A 407 16.22 -16.38 -15.53
C ARG A 407 14.96 -15.59 -15.86
N GLN A 408 14.00 -16.18 -16.54
CA GLN A 408 12.73 -15.49 -16.83
C GLN A 408 12.01 -15.02 -15.57
N ARG A 409 12.17 -15.72 -14.43
CA ARG A 409 11.60 -15.37 -13.13
C ARG A 409 12.13 -14.04 -12.55
N LEU A 410 13.27 -13.56 -13.03
CA LEU A 410 13.88 -12.30 -12.60
C LEU A 410 13.53 -11.11 -13.51
N LYS A 411 12.77 -11.33 -14.55
CA LYS A 411 12.32 -10.27 -15.46
C LYS A 411 11.15 -9.48 -14.87
N VAL A 412 11.09 -8.20 -15.20
CA VAL A 412 10.07 -7.27 -14.71
C VAL A 412 8.62 -7.72 -14.96
N PRO A 413 8.24 -8.34 -16.10
CA PRO A 413 6.88 -8.88 -16.26
C PRO A 413 6.50 -9.90 -15.20
N GLN A 414 7.46 -10.68 -14.70
CA GLN A 414 7.21 -11.61 -13.60
C GLN A 414 7.12 -10.91 -12.25
N ALA A 415 7.88 -9.84 -12.02
CA ALA A 415 7.72 -9.00 -10.85
C ALA A 415 6.34 -8.33 -10.82
N LEU A 416 5.88 -7.80 -11.97
CA LEU A 416 4.54 -7.21 -12.11
C LEU A 416 3.40 -8.19 -11.79
N SER A 417 3.57 -9.49 -12.01
CA SER A 417 2.55 -10.49 -11.66
C SER A 417 2.47 -10.79 -10.16
N ARG A 418 3.46 -10.34 -9.39
CA ARG A 418 3.55 -10.58 -7.94
C ARG A 418 3.18 -9.38 -7.08
N ILE A 419 3.08 -8.18 -7.69
CA ILE A 419 2.66 -6.99 -6.94
C ILE A 419 1.24 -7.16 -6.41
N ASP A 420 0.96 -6.54 -5.27
CA ASP A 420 -0.39 -6.51 -4.69
C ASP A 420 -1.33 -5.60 -5.51
N SER A 421 -1.78 -6.12 -6.66
CA SER A 421 -2.76 -5.43 -7.50
C SER A 421 -4.12 -5.27 -6.82
N GLN A 422 -4.47 -6.15 -5.88
CA GLN A 422 -5.70 -6.03 -5.10
C GLN A 422 -5.65 -4.83 -4.18
N GLY A 423 -4.54 -4.61 -3.48
CA GLY A 423 -4.32 -3.42 -2.66
C GLY A 423 -4.38 -2.13 -3.46
N ILE A 424 -3.77 -2.09 -4.65
CA ILE A 424 -3.84 -0.92 -5.54
C ILE A 424 -5.28 -0.62 -5.96
N LEU A 425 -6.06 -1.64 -6.35
CA LEU A 425 -7.47 -1.48 -6.72
C LEU A 425 -8.35 -1.10 -5.52
N PHE A 426 -8.02 -1.58 -4.33
CA PHE A 426 -8.67 -1.14 -3.09
C PHE A 426 -8.45 0.35 -2.86
N PHE A 427 -7.21 0.82 -2.95
CA PHE A 427 -6.89 2.25 -2.80
C PHE A 427 -7.58 3.11 -3.87
N LEU A 428 -7.60 2.67 -5.12
CA LEU A 428 -8.35 3.33 -6.18
C LEU A 428 -9.83 3.49 -5.80
N GLY A 429 -10.49 2.41 -5.39
CA GLY A 429 -11.91 2.41 -5.03
C GLY A 429 -12.20 3.31 -3.83
N ILE A 430 -11.42 3.20 -2.75
CA ILE A 430 -11.66 3.97 -1.54
C ILE A 430 -11.38 5.46 -1.73
N LEU A 431 -10.33 5.83 -2.43
CA LEU A 431 -10.00 7.23 -2.71
C LEU A 431 -11.05 7.90 -3.61
N LEU A 432 -11.53 7.21 -4.65
CA LEU A 432 -12.64 7.70 -5.46
C LEU A 432 -13.93 7.84 -4.65
N SER A 433 -14.17 6.95 -3.69
CA SER A 433 -15.33 7.03 -2.79
C SER A 433 -15.25 8.25 -1.88
N VAL A 434 -14.10 8.50 -1.27
CA VAL A 434 -13.87 9.67 -0.40
C VAL A 434 -13.97 10.95 -1.22
N GLY A 435 -13.40 11.02 -2.41
CA GLY A 435 -13.49 12.18 -3.32
C GLY A 435 -14.92 12.48 -3.75
N SER A 436 -15.79 11.48 -3.86
CA SER A 436 -17.22 11.73 -4.11
C SER A 436 -17.93 12.42 -2.94
N LEU A 437 -17.60 12.04 -1.69
CA LEU A 437 -18.13 12.68 -0.47
C LEU A 437 -17.59 14.12 -0.32
N GLU A 438 -16.34 14.33 -0.70
CA GLU A 438 -15.71 15.65 -0.74
C GLU A 438 -16.40 16.57 -1.74
N SER A 439 -16.58 16.10 -2.98
CA SER A 439 -17.29 16.85 -4.05
C SER A 439 -18.75 17.18 -3.68
N ALA A 440 -19.39 16.32 -2.89
CA ALA A 440 -20.73 16.61 -2.35
C ALA A 440 -20.72 17.61 -1.18
N GLY A 441 -19.54 17.95 -0.64
CA GLY A 441 -19.42 18.85 0.52
C GLY A 441 -19.70 18.19 1.87
N ILE A 442 -19.95 16.88 1.91
CA ILE A 442 -20.28 16.12 3.14
C ILE A 442 -19.11 16.15 4.13
N LEU A 443 -17.88 16.00 3.62
CA LEU A 443 -16.69 16.05 4.48
C LEU A 443 -16.50 17.43 5.12
N LYS A 444 -16.79 18.49 4.40
CA LYS A 444 -16.73 19.85 4.93
C LYS A 444 -17.81 20.13 6.00
N GLN A 445 -19.00 19.56 5.83
CA GLN A 445 -20.04 19.62 6.86
C GLN A 445 -19.60 18.89 8.13
N LEU A 446 -18.96 17.70 7.99
CA LEU A 446 -18.41 16.95 9.10
C LEU A 446 -17.28 17.73 9.81
N ALA A 447 -16.39 18.39 9.07
CA ALA A 447 -15.35 19.24 9.64
C ALA A 447 -15.93 20.37 10.48
N ASN A 448 -16.91 21.11 9.93
CA ASN A 448 -17.60 22.20 10.64
C ASN A 448 -18.28 21.69 11.93
N TYR A 449 -18.87 20.49 11.89
CA TYR A 449 -19.47 19.88 13.08
C TYR A 449 -18.41 19.53 14.13
N LEU A 450 -17.27 18.98 13.72
CA LEU A 450 -16.18 18.66 14.63
C LEU A 450 -15.58 19.92 15.26
N ASP A 451 -15.30 20.94 14.48
CA ASP A 451 -14.73 22.21 14.95
C ASP A 451 -15.67 22.95 15.92
N ALA A 452 -16.98 22.84 15.71
CA ALA A 452 -17.97 23.44 16.61
C ALA A 452 -18.05 22.72 17.97
N ASN A 453 -17.80 21.40 18.00
CA ASN A 453 -17.94 20.58 19.21
C ASN A 453 -16.62 20.26 19.90
N ILE A 454 -15.51 20.29 19.17
CA ILE A 454 -14.16 19.96 19.65
C ILE A 454 -13.23 21.14 19.35
N PRO A 455 -13.05 22.07 20.32
CA PRO A 455 -12.32 23.31 20.08
C PRO A 455 -10.80 23.15 19.88
N ASN A 456 -10.27 21.94 19.97
CA ASN A 456 -8.85 21.66 19.86
C ASN A 456 -8.55 20.73 18.68
N ALA A 457 -7.94 21.25 17.63
CA ALA A 457 -7.53 20.51 16.44
C ALA A 457 -6.59 19.34 16.76
N ASP A 458 -5.75 19.48 17.78
CA ASP A 458 -4.86 18.42 18.24
C ASP A 458 -5.64 17.21 18.76
N LEU A 459 -6.79 17.47 19.41
CA LEU A 459 -7.66 16.41 19.91
C LEU A 459 -8.38 15.71 18.75
N ILE A 460 -8.77 16.46 17.71
CA ILE A 460 -9.33 15.89 16.46
C ILE A 460 -8.31 14.96 15.81
N ALA A 461 -7.09 15.43 15.60
CA ALA A 461 -6.01 14.61 15.02
C ALA A 461 -5.72 13.37 15.87
N SER A 462 -5.73 13.50 17.19
CA SER A 462 -5.56 12.37 18.13
C SER A 462 -6.67 11.34 18.00
N ALA A 463 -7.92 11.81 17.90
CA ALA A 463 -9.09 10.95 17.72
C ALA A 463 -9.06 10.22 16.37
N ILE A 464 -8.62 10.88 15.30
CA ILE A 464 -8.39 10.27 13.99
C ILE A 464 -7.35 9.15 14.09
N GLY A 465 -6.26 9.35 14.83
CA GLY A 465 -5.26 8.31 15.05
C GLY A 465 -5.80 7.12 15.85
N VAL A 466 -6.67 7.33 16.83
CA VAL A 466 -7.34 6.22 17.53
C VAL A 466 -8.34 5.51 16.60
N ALA A 467 -9.07 6.25 15.77
CA ALA A 467 -9.93 5.66 14.75
C ALA A 467 -9.15 4.82 13.73
N SER A 468 -7.91 5.21 13.42
CA SER A 468 -6.99 4.45 12.55
C SER A 468 -6.65 3.04 13.09
N ALA A 469 -6.89 2.77 14.35
CA ALA A 469 -6.77 1.41 14.88
C ALA A 469 -7.82 0.44 14.32
N ILE A 470 -9.01 0.95 13.97
CA ILE A 470 -10.15 0.15 13.50
C ILE A 470 -10.34 0.33 11.99
N ILE A 471 -10.15 1.54 11.53
CA ILE A 471 -10.35 1.99 10.15
C ILE A 471 -8.97 2.08 9.51
N ASP A 472 -8.78 1.51 8.33
CA ASP A 472 -7.53 1.64 7.58
C ASP A 472 -7.09 3.12 7.52
N ASN A 473 -5.81 3.38 7.74
CA ASN A 473 -5.23 4.71 7.86
C ASN A 473 -5.38 5.56 6.57
N VAL A 474 -5.36 4.95 5.41
CA VAL A 474 -5.42 5.66 4.11
C VAL A 474 -6.76 6.36 3.88
N PRO A 475 -7.93 5.69 4.04
CA PRO A 475 -9.22 6.37 3.96
C PRO A 475 -9.40 7.51 4.96
N LEU A 476 -8.85 7.36 6.16
CA LEU A 476 -8.95 8.41 7.20
C LEU A 476 -8.16 9.66 6.83
N VAL A 477 -6.95 9.50 6.29
CA VAL A 477 -6.15 10.64 5.82
C VAL A 477 -6.81 11.29 4.62
N ALA A 478 -7.31 10.51 3.65
CA ALA A 478 -8.06 11.04 2.51
C ALA A 478 -9.27 11.86 2.96
N ALA A 479 -10.08 11.33 3.88
CA ALA A 479 -11.21 12.04 4.44
C ALA A 479 -10.79 13.33 5.17
N THR A 480 -9.68 13.29 5.92
CA THR A 480 -9.17 14.47 6.62
C THR A 480 -8.72 15.56 5.64
N MET A 481 -8.10 15.18 4.52
CA MET A 481 -7.72 16.11 3.45
C MET A 481 -8.94 16.75 2.79
N GLY A 482 -10.02 16.00 2.60
CA GLY A 482 -11.29 16.53 2.09
C GLY A 482 -12.10 17.35 3.14
N MET A 483 -11.81 17.14 4.44
CA MET A 483 -12.41 17.92 5.53
C MET A 483 -11.75 19.29 5.69
N TYR A 484 -10.43 19.33 5.63
CA TYR A 484 -9.61 20.51 5.91
C TYR A 484 -8.75 20.85 4.71
N ASP A 485 -8.74 22.12 4.34
CA ASP A 485 -7.95 22.63 3.22
C ASP A 485 -6.69 23.38 3.69
N LEU A 486 -5.82 23.72 2.72
CA LEU A 486 -4.59 24.48 3.00
C LEU A 486 -4.85 25.94 3.41
N THR A 487 -6.08 26.44 3.28
CA THR A 487 -6.48 27.77 3.77
C THR A 487 -6.78 27.72 5.26
N SER A 488 -7.36 26.61 5.72
CA SER A 488 -7.64 26.35 7.15
C SER A 488 -6.37 25.99 7.91
N TYR A 489 -5.58 25.06 7.34
CA TYR A 489 -4.29 24.64 7.89
C TYR A 489 -3.22 24.75 6.80
N PRO A 490 -2.33 25.77 6.87
CA PRO A 490 -1.28 25.96 5.88
C PRO A 490 -0.34 24.76 5.76
N GLN A 491 0.35 24.69 4.62
CA GLN A 491 1.41 23.68 4.38
C GLN A 491 2.40 23.66 5.56
N ASP A 492 2.81 22.46 5.93
CA ASP A 492 3.75 22.21 7.05
C ASP A 492 3.25 22.65 8.43
N SER A 493 1.93 22.90 8.59
CA SER A 493 1.35 23.18 9.89
C SER A 493 1.49 21.97 10.83
N ASP A 494 1.45 22.25 12.12
CA ASP A 494 1.52 21.23 13.17
C ASP A 494 0.37 20.23 13.06
N PHE A 495 -0.81 20.68 12.60
CA PHE A 495 -1.97 19.84 12.34
C PHE A 495 -1.67 18.72 11.35
N TRP A 496 -1.11 19.03 10.17
CA TRP A 496 -0.81 18.01 9.17
C TRP A 496 0.29 17.06 9.61
N GLN A 497 1.29 17.56 10.33
CA GLN A 497 2.32 16.70 10.92
C GLN A 497 1.72 15.74 11.95
N LEU A 498 0.79 16.22 12.78
CA LEU A 498 0.11 15.39 13.77
C LEU A 498 -0.80 14.36 13.11
N ILE A 499 -1.55 14.73 12.06
CA ILE A 499 -2.36 13.79 11.26
C ILE A 499 -1.48 12.67 10.68
N ALA A 500 -0.34 13.02 10.04
CA ALA A 500 0.59 12.04 9.50
C ALA A 500 1.09 11.06 10.57
N PHE A 501 1.50 11.58 11.73
CA PHE A 501 1.96 10.76 12.85
C PHE A 501 0.84 9.88 13.41
N CYS A 502 -0.31 10.48 13.71
CA CYS A 502 -1.42 9.80 14.37
C CYS A 502 -2.04 8.73 13.48
N ALA A 503 -2.27 9.01 12.20
CA ALA A 503 -2.82 8.04 11.27
C ALA A 503 -1.82 6.90 11.00
N GLY A 504 -0.55 7.23 10.71
CA GLY A 504 0.47 6.24 10.41
C GLY A 504 0.77 5.30 11.58
N THR A 505 0.95 5.84 12.80
CA THR A 505 1.29 5.01 13.98
C THR A 505 0.07 4.38 14.65
N GLY A 506 -1.11 5.03 14.54
CA GLY A 506 -2.37 4.56 15.13
C GLY A 506 -2.81 3.19 14.65
N GLY A 507 -2.56 2.87 13.37
CA GLY A 507 -2.85 1.58 12.77
C GLY A 507 -2.15 0.38 13.43
N SER A 508 -1.13 0.61 14.27
CA SER A 508 -0.47 -0.46 15.04
C SER A 508 -1.23 -0.88 16.28
N MET A 509 -2.21 -0.10 16.75
CA MET A 509 -2.90 -0.40 18.01
C MET A 509 -3.78 -1.65 17.90
N LEU A 510 -4.37 -1.90 16.74
CA LEU A 510 -5.05 -3.16 16.44
C LEU A 510 -4.45 -3.76 15.15
N ILE A 511 -4.50 -5.08 15.03
CA ILE A 511 -3.89 -5.79 13.89
C ILE A 511 -4.55 -5.45 12.55
N ILE A 512 -5.82 -5.05 12.56
CA ILE A 512 -6.61 -4.69 11.38
C ILE A 512 -6.47 -3.22 10.95
N GLY A 513 -5.81 -2.39 11.77
CA GLY A 513 -5.75 -0.93 11.57
C GLY A 513 -4.75 -0.48 10.51
N SER A 514 -3.96 -1.38 9.94
CA SER A 514 -3.01 -1.05 8.87
C SER A 514 -2.76 -2.24 7.95
N ALA A 515 -2.37 -1.96 6.71
CA ALA A 515 -1.98 -2.99 5.74
C ALA A 515 -0.86 -3.90 6.27
N ALA A 516 0.09 -3.34 7.03
CA ALA A 516 1.15 -4.09 7.71
C ALA A 516 0.59 -5.11 8.72
N GLY A 517 -0.39 -4.71 9.53
CA GLY A 517 -1.06 -5.60 10.50
C GLY A 517 -1.82 -6.73 9.83
N VAL A 518 -2.59 -6.41 8.79
CA VAL A 518 -3.37 -7.39 8.00
C VAL A 518 -2.44 -8.40 7.32
N ALA A 519 -1.35 -7.94 6.71
CA ALA A 519 -0.36 -8.85 6.10
C ALA A 519 0.26 -9.79 7.15
N PHE A 520 0.64 -9.28 8.32
CA PHE A 520 1.17 -10.10 9.41
C PHE A 520 0.14 -11.12 9.89
N MET A 521 -1.14 -10.73 10.05
CA MET A 521 -2.24 -11.60 10.44
C MET A 521 -2.38 -12.77 9.47
N GLY A 522 -2.43 -12.49 8.17
CA GLY A 522 -2.53 -13.51 7.12
C GLY A 522 -1.31 -14.43 7.04
N MET A 523 -0.11 -13.86 7.09
CA MET A 523 1.14 -14.64 6.97
C MET A 523 1.38 -15.58 8.16
N GLU A 524 1.19 -15.13 9.38
CA GLU A 524 1.48 -15.90 10.61
C GLU A 524 0.22 -16.53 11.24
N LYS A 525 -0.93 -16.41 10.58
CA LYS A 525 -2.24 -16.90 11.08
C LYS A 525 -2.49 -16.44 12.53
N VAL A 526 -2.27 -15.14 12.77
CA VAL A 526 -2.42 -14.53 14.08
C VAL A 526 -3.88 -14.16 14.30
N ASP A 527 -4.47 -14.63 15.40
CA ASP A 527 -5.82 -14.25 15.78
C ASP A 527 -5.89 -12.80 16.28
N PHE A 528 -6.98 -12.10 15.93
CA PHE A 528 -7.24 -10.72 16.37
C PHE A 528 -7.17 -10.57 17.89
N PHE A 529 -7.81 -11.47 18.65
CA PHE A 529 -7.83 -11.40 20.10
C PHE A 529 -6.47 -11.69 20.73
N TRP A 530 -5.63 -12.52 20.10
CA TRP A 530 -4.25 -12.71 20.51
C TRP A 530 -3.48 -11.38 20.46
N TYR A 531 -3.55 -10.67 19.33
CA TYR A 531 -2.89 -9.38 19.15
C TYR A 531 -3.43 -8.34 20.14
N PHE A 532 -4.76 -8.27 20.28
CA PHE A 532 -5.42 -7.34 21.19
C PHE A 532 -4.94 -7.51 22.64
N ARG A 533 -4.83 -8.75 23.12
CA ARG A 533 -4.41 -9.03 24.52
C ARG A 533 -2.92 -8.88 24.75
N LYS A 534 -2.07 -9.19 23.74
CA LYS A 534 -0.63 -9.31 23.91
C LYS A 534 0.16 -8.09 23.45
N VAL A 535 -0.38 -7.33 22.49
CA VAL A 535 0.36 -6.29 21.74
C VAL A 535 -0.28 -4.92 21.86
N SER A 536 -1.62 -4.83 21.75
CA SER A 536 -2.34 -3.55 21.62
C SER A 536 -2.05 -2.58 22.75
N GLY A 537 -1.89 -3.06 23.99
CA GLY A 537 -1.53 -2.20 25.13
C GLY A 537 -0.14 -1.56 25.00
N PHE A 538 0.83 -2.29 24.44
CA PHE A 538 2.17 -1.76 24.19
C PHE A 538 2.17 -0.79 23.02
N ALA A 539 1.45 -1.11 21.95
CA ALA A 539 1.30 -0.24 20.78
C ALA A 539 0.60 1.08 21.16
N LEU A 540 -0.46 1.03 21.97
CA LEU A 540 -1.13 2.21 22.51
C LEU A 540 -0.18 3.07 23.37
N ALA A 541 0.63 2.45 24.23
CA ALA A 541 1.63 3.18 25.01
C ALA A 541 2.66 3.88 24.13
N GLY A 542 3.12 3.22 23.06
CA GLY A 542 4.01 3.81 22.07
C GLY A 542 3.39 4.96 21.32
N TYR A 543 2.15 4.79 20.85
CA TYR A 543 1.37 5.85 20.20
C TYR A 543 1.24 7.07 21.10
N ALA A 544 0.78 6.90 22.34
CA ALA A 544 0.58 7.99 23.30
C ALA A 544 1.90 8.70 23.64
N ALA A 545 3.00 7.95 23.83
CA ALA A 545 4.30 8.51 24.12
C ALA A 545 4.86 9.34 22.92
N GLY A 546 4.73 8.82 21.71
CA GLY A 546 5.11 9.53 20.50
C GLY A 546 4.27 10.79 20.27
N GLN A 547 2.96 10.73 20.52
CA GLN A 547 2.06 11.87 20.43
C GLN A 547 2.43 12.97 21.45
N ILE A 548 2.66 12.62 22.71
CA ILE A 548 3.14 13.57 23.73
C ILE A 548 4.46 14.22 23.27
N LYS A 549 5.36 13.43 22.70
CA LYS A 549 6.62 13.96 22.16
C LYS A 549 6.39 14.92 21.00
N THR A 550 5.44 14.65 20.12
CA THR A 550 5.03 15.54 19.01
C THR A 550 4.57 16.89 19.56
N PHE A 551 3.67 16.89 20.54
CA PHE A 551 3.20 18.11 21.20
C PHE A 551 4.32 18.90 21.86
N LEU A 552 5.24 18.23 22.57
CA LEU A 552 6.38 18.88 23.20
C LEU A 552 7.31 19.50 22.15
N THR A 553 7.56 18.83 21.03
CA THR A 553 8.40 19.34 19.94
C THR A 553 7.80 20.60 19.32
N PHE A 554 6.49 20.63 19.07
CA PHE A 554 5.81 21.80 18.52
C PHE A 554 5.83 22.98 19.50
N ARG A 555 5.59 22.74 20.79
CA ARG A 555 5.66 23.78 21.82
C ARG A 555 7.06 24.39 21.98
N THR A 556 8.10 23.56 21.96
CA THR A 556 9.48 24.05 22.02
C THR A 556 9.83 24.86 20.77
N CYS A 557 9.45 24.41 19.59
CA CYS A 557 9.65 25.14 18.35
C CYS A 557 8.87 26.49 18.31
N ALA A 558 7.68 26.54 18.89
CA ALA A 558 6.90 27.78 19.02
C ALA A 558 7.59 28.78 19.98
N ILE A 559 8.11 28.29 21.11
CA ILE A 559 8.84 29.11 22.08
C ILE A 559 10.12 29.65 21.44
N ASP A 560 10.90 28.83 20.72
CA ASP A 560 12.11 29.27 20.03
C ASP A 560 11.80 30.32 18.95
N LYS A 561 10.71 30.18 18.21
CA LYS A 561 10.25 31.19 17.25
C LYS A 561 9.90 32.51 17.95
N ILE A 562 9.19 32.47 19.08
CA ILE A 562 8.84 33.66 19.86
C ILE A 562 10.12 34.34 20.40
N ILE A 563 11.06 33.58 20.94
CA ILE A 563 12.33 34.11 21.43
C ILE A 563 13.12 34.75 20.28
N THR A 564 13.19 34.08 19.12
CA THR A 564 13.88 34.58 17.95
C THR A 564 13.25 35.85 17.38
N LEU A 565 11.90 35.91 17.34
CA LEU A 565 11.15 37.10 16.92
C LEU A 565 11.34 38.24 17.91
N SER A 566 11.30 37.96 19.21
CA SER A 566 11.54 38.94 20.27
C SER A 566 12.97 39.49 20.20
N SER A 567 13.98 38.63 19.98
CA SER A 567 15.36 39.02 19.79
C SER A 567 15.56 39.92 18.55
N LYS A 568 14.93 39.54 17.41
CA LYS A 568 14.97 40.37 16.19
C LYS A 568 14.25 41.70 16.38
N ALA A 569 13.11 41.74 17.06
CA ALA A 569 12.38 42.95 17.37
C ALA A 569 13.22 43.87 18.28
N LEU A 570 13.91 43.29 19.27
CA LEU A 570 14.84 44.02 20.13
C LEU A 570 16.03 44.62 19.35
N HIS A 571 16.61 43.84 18.41
CA HIS A 571 17.69 44.32 17.53
C HIS A 571 17.23 45.41 16.57
N VAL A 572 16.02 45.34 16.03
CA VAL A 572 15.44 46.40 15.16
C VAL A 572 15.13 47.64 15.99
N GLY A 573 14.53 47.49 17.18
CA GLY A 573 14.27 48.59 18.10
C GLY A 573 15.54 49.29 18.56
N PHE A 574 16.60 48.53 18.83
CA PHE A 574 17.90 49.09 19.20
C PHE A 574 18.59 49.86 18.04
N ARG A 575 18.45 49.37 16.79
CA ARG A 575 18.94 50.07 15.60
C ARG A 575 18.20 51.37 15.33
N LEU A 576 16.86 51.38 15.51
CA LEU A 576 16.05 52.59 15.35
C LEU A 576 16.39 53.61 16.42
N ALA A 577 16.55 53.19 17.68
CA ALA A 577 16.95 54.09 18.77
C ALA A 577 18.37 54.69 18.60
N MET A 578 19.28 53.95 17.95
CA MET A 578 20.62 54.50 17.63
C MET A 578 20.58 55.43 16.42
N SER A 579 19.70 55.21 15.44
CA SER A 579 19.56 56.12 14.29
C SER A 579 18.89 57.44 14.65
N ASP A 580 17.96 57.46 15.62
CA ASP A 580 17.36 58.70 16.13
C ASP A 580 18.26 59.47 17.07
N GLY A 581 19.29 58.83 17.65
CA GLY A 581 20.33 59.49 18.47
C GLY A 581 21.40 60.25 17.66
N GLU A 582 21.61 59.91 16.38
CA GLU A 582 22.53 60.64 15.49
C GLU A 582 21.91 61.87 14.83
N LEU A 583 20.59 62.07 14.97
CA LEU A 583 19.88 63.27 14.47
C LEU A 583 19.75 64.37 15.50
N LEU A 584 20.20 64.16 16.74
CA LEU A 584 20.12 65.12 17.86
C LEU A 584 21.51 65.49 18.40
N ALA A 585 22.60 65.08 17.78
CA ALA A 585 23.97 65.54 18.01
C ALA A 585 24.46 66.32 16.78
#